data_f939316cd265f63f72d20151d82b0120
#
_entry.id   f939316cd265f63f72d20151d82b0120
#
_cell.length_a   1.000
_cell.length_b   1.000
_cell.length_c   1.000
_cell.angle_alpha   90.00
_cell.angle_beta   90.00
_cell.angle_gamma   90.00
#
_symmetry.space_group_name_H-M   'P 1'
#
loop_
_entity.id
_entity.type
_entity.pdbx_description
1 polymer ?
#
loop_
_entity_poly.entity_id
_entity_poly.type
_entity_poly.pdbx_seq_one_letter_code
_entity_poly.pdbx_strand_id
1 'polypeptide(L)'
;MSLRLLCFVLSCLLFSPAFSQVPGIDSSNLPLVVINTNGKTIIDASKITATMKIISNGAGQLNKPSDLGNIYSGYVGIEIRGAWSSTLPQKPYGFETRDASGANLNVSLFGMPPENDWILLANYNDKTFMRNTLAYDLFRKMGHYAPRTQMVEVIINNEYRGIYILMEKIKQDKGRVDIAKLTNLDISGDNVSGGYIFKIDYFNSSNSWQSSFRPIDHPEKTVNYVYADPDPAELLGQQKEYLKTAVNSFEAVLYGSNFKNATSGYAAWIDVNSFIDYFIVNEVARNVDGYKKSVFFFKDKDSKGGKINAGPVWDFDWAWKNIRDCRTFQATDGSGWSYLINDCLSSPPYSNGWTVRLLQDENFANALNNRYFELRKSFLSSEYLNSYIDSVKNLASEAQARHYAKWQIIGSAVGAPEVDYQPSTYAGQVDKFKSWIQTRLTWLDSHMLGKSTVTSTDGFETAFSYRIFPNPANDVVFLESSSEIQDIEVFQSSGKLILSKSGISAFSTKLDVSGFYPGVYLVRMRTRGNHSITEKLGIW
;
A
#
# COMPACT_ATOMS: atom_id res chain seq x y z
N MET A 1 -37.94 -25.77 -76.70
CA MET A 1 -36.78 -25.80 -75.78
C MET A 1 -36.84 -24.58 -74.87
N SER A 2 -37.34 -24.75 -73.65
CA SER A 2 -37.54 -23.65 -72.68
C SER A 2 -36.39 -23.66 -71.70
N LEU A 3 -35.65 -22.58 -71.65
CA LEU A 3 -34.55 -22.35 -70.69
C LEU A 3 -35.11 -21.78 -69.40
N ARG A 4 -35.06 -22.54 -68.34
CA ARG A 4 -35.48 -22.08 -66.96
C ARG A 4 -34.28 -21.38 -66.32
N LEU A 5 -34.44 -20.09 -66.05
CA LEU A 5 -33.48 -19.25 -65.30
C LEU A 5 -33.70 -19.48 -63.79
N LEU A 6 -32.70 -20.04 -63.10
CA LEU A 6 -32.75 -20.28 -61.68
C LEU A 6 -32.09 -19.05 -60.96
N CYS A 7 -32.92 -18.20 -60.34
CA CYS A 7 -32.44 -17.11 -59.50
C CYS A 7 -32.00 -17.65 -58.10
N PHE A 8 -30.71 -17.65 -57.83
CA PHE A 8 -30.16 -17.87 -56.48
C PHE A 8 -30.23 -16.54 -55.71
N VAL A 9 -31.11 -16.45 -54.72
CA VAL A 9 -31.12 -15.34 -53.77
C VAL A 9 -30.11 -15.64 -52.68
N LEU A 10 -28.97 -14.94 -52.74
CA LEU A 10 -27.91 -15.00 -51.70
C LEU A 10 -28.37 -14.11 -50.51
N SER A 11 -28.86 -14.72 -49.44
CA SER A 11 -29.18 -14.02 -48.19
C SER A 11 -27.89 -13.70 -47.46
N CYS A 12 -27.40 -12.49 -47.57
CA CYS A 12 -26.35 -11.95 -46.73
C CYS A 12 -26.89 -11.69 -45.32
N LEU A 13 -26.66 -12.62 -44.41
CA LEU A 13 -26.81 -12.37 -42.97
C LEU A 13 -25.74 -11.37 -42.54
N LEU A 14 -26.11 -10.11 -42.41
CA LEU A 14 -25.33 -9.09 -41.77
C LEU A 14 -25.27 -9.42 -40.26
N PHE A 15 -24.19 -10.07 -39.84
CA PHE A 15 -23.83 -10.12 -38.42
C PHE A 15 -23.42 -8.71 -37.98
N SER A 16 -24.35 -7.91 -37.47
CA SER A 16 -24.01 -6.75 -36.67
C SER A 16 -23.37 -7.25 -35.38
N PRO A 17 -22.14 -6.83 -35.06
CA PRO A 17 -21.61 -7.11 -33.72
C PRO A 17 -22.56 -6.43 -32.72
N ALA A 18 -23.25 -7.21 -31.92
CA ALA A 18 -23.97 -6.70 -30.77
C ALA A 18 -22.91 -6.11 -29.82
N PHE A 19 -22.69 -4.81 -29.87
CA PHE A 19 -22.01 -4.10 -28.80
C PHE A 19 -22.85 -4.32 -27.55
N SER A 20 -22.36 -5.20 -26.67
CA SER A 20 -22.92 -5.36 -25.33
C SER A 20 -22.88 -3.97 -24.68
N GLN A 21 -24.02 -3.31 -24.56
CA GLN A 21 -24.14 -2.15 -23.70
C GLN A 21 -23.74 -2.62 -22.31
N VAL A 22 -22.65 -2.05 -21.79
CA VAL A 22 -22.29 -2.25 -20.37
C VAL A 22 -23.48 -1.71 -19.57
N PRO A 23 -24.19 -2.53 -18.79
CA PRO A 23 -25.36 -2.07 -18.06
C PRO A 23 -24.97 -0.89 -17.18
N GLY A 24 -25.80 0.14 -17.14
CA GLY A 24 -25.68 1.19 -16.13
C GLY A 24 -25.71 0.51 -14.75
N ILE A 25 -24.95 1.05 -13.80
CA ILE A 25 -24.98 0.55 -12.42
C ILE A 25 -26.28 1.03 -11.75
N ASP A 26 -27.15 0.10 -11.40
CA ASP A 26 -28.39 0.41 -10.67
C ASP A 26 -28.13 0.59 -9.17
N SER A 27 -27.24 -0.24 -8.63
CA SER A 27 -26.81 -0.18 -7.23
C SER A 27 -25.48 -0.90 -7.03
N SER A 28 -24.80 -0.59 -5.94
CA SER A 28 -23.51 -1.21 -5.54
C SER A 28 -23.43 -1.43 -4.04
N ASN A 29 -22.77 -2.52 -3.63
CA ASN A 29 -22.31 -2.72 -2.26
C ASN A 29 -21.08 -1.84 -1.91
N LEU A 30 -20.36 -1.33 -2.93
CA LEU A 30 -19.26 -0.37 -2.76
C LEU A 30 -19.79 1.06 -2.75
N PRO A 31 -19.09 2.00 -2.10
CA PRO A 31 -19.39 3.42 -2.26
C PRO A 31 -19.31 3.84 -3.73
N LEU A 32 -20.16 4.77 -4.12
CA LEU A 32 -20.21 5.33 -5.47
C LEU A 32 -19.62 6.75 -5.50
N VAL A 33 -18.75 6.99 -6.47
CA VAL A 33 -18.26 8.31 -6.83
C VAL A 33 -18.89 8.71 -8.16
N VAL A 34 -19.76 9.70 -8.15
CA VAL A 34 -20.50 10.17 -9.33
C VAL A 34 -20.00 11.57 -9.69
N ILE A 35 -19.44 11.71 -10.88
CA ILE A 35 -18.83 12.96 -11.38
C ILE A 35 -19.57 13.43 -12.62
N ASN A 36 -19.90 14.72 -12.65
CA ASN A 36 -20.45 15.38 -13.83
C ASN A 36 -19.55 16.53 -14.25
N THR A 37 -18.97 16.44 -15.44
CA THR A 37 -18.06 17.44 -16.01
C THR A 37 -18.78 18.51 -16.83
N ASN A 38 -20.12 18.44 -16.93
CA ASN A 38 -20.92 19.28 -17.80
C ASN A 38 -20.43 19.27 -19.25
N GLY A 39 -20.09 18.09 -19.76
CA GLY A 39 -19.61 17.87 -21.13
C GLY A 39 -18.15 18.22 -21.39
N LYS A 40 -17.41 18.71 -20.39
CA LYS A 40 -15.96 18.98 -20.54
C LYS A 40 -15.16 17.69 -20.56
N THR A 41 -14.16 17.60 -21.40
CA THR A 41 -13.20 16.49 -21.43
C THR A 41 -12.18 16.65 -20.29
N ILE A 42 -11.97 15.60 -19.51
CA ILE A 42 -10.88 15.57 -18.52
C ILE A 42 -9.58 15.30 -19.26
N ILE A 43 -8.57 16.14 -19.07
CA ILE A 43 -7.26 16.06 -19.74
C ILE A 43 -6.12 15.93 -18.72
N ASP A 44 -4.94 15.57 -19.17
CA ASP A 44 -3.69 15.47 -18.40
C ASP A 44 -2.87 16.78 -18.58
N ALA A 45 -3.39 17.91 -18.14
CA ALA A 45 -2.68 19.18 -18.24
C ALA A 45 -3.15 20.18 -17.18
N SER A 46 -4.45 20.33 -17.01
CA SER A 46 -5.04 21.25 -16.04
C SER A 46 -6.36 20.72 -15.52
N LYS A 47 -6.64 20.96 -14.25
CA LYS A 47 -7.90 20.56 -13.63
C LYS A 47 -9.08 21.32 -14.22
N ILE A 48 -10.06 20.60 -14.73
CA ILE A 48 -11.37 21.16 -15.07
C ILE A 48 -12.27 21.19 -13.85
N THR A 49 -13.18 22.16 -13.77
CA THR A 49 -14.22 22.18 -12.76
C THR A 49 -15.32 21.19 -13.13
N ALA A 50 -15.68 20.33 -12.18
CA ALA A 50 -16.78 19.37 -12.25
C ALA A 50 -17.60 19.40 -10.95
N THR A 51 -18.77 18.76 -10.93
CA THR A 51 -19.46 18.41 -9.70
C THR A 51 -19.21 16.96 -9.38
N MET A 52 -19.12 16.64 -8.09
CA MET A 52 -18.92 15.29 -7.59
C MET A 52 -19.87 15.03 -6.42
N LYS A 53 -20.43 13.84 -6.37
CA LYS A 53 -21.03 13.31 -5.14
C LYS A 53 -20.42 11.94 -4.81
N ILE A 54 -20.23 11.68 -3.53
CA ILE A 54 -19.77 10.41 -2.99
C ILE A 54 -20.87 9.87 -2.09
N ILE A 55 -21.30 8.64 -2.36
CA ILE A 55 -22.44 7.98 -1.72
C ILE A 55 -21.94 6.75 -0.99
N SER A 56 -22.24 6.64 0.30
CA SER A 56 -21.95 5.44 1.11
C SER A 56 -23.01 5.30 2.21
N ASN A 57 -23.98 4.42 2.00
CA ASN A 57 -25.12 4.24 2.89
C ASN A 57 -24.82 3.34 4.11
N GLY A 58 -23.56 2.93 4.27
CA GLY A 58 -23.12 2.12 5.40
C GLY A 58 -23.08 0.61 5.11
N ALA A 59 -22.60 -0.14 6.09
CA ALA A 59 -22.41 -1.58 5.95
C ALA A 59 -23.74 -2.31 5.66
N GLY A 60 -23.71 -3.21 4.66
CA GLY A 60 -24.87 -4.01 4.25
C GLY A 60 -25.96 -3.24 3.49
N GLN A 61 -25.77 -1.94 3.24
CA GLN A 61 -26.71 -1.13 2.44
C GLN A 61 -26.18 -0.97 1.02
N LEU A 62 -27.09 -0.95 0.05
CA LEU A 62 -26.75 -0.65 -1.34
C LEU A 62 -26.73 0.85 -1.58
N ASN A 63 -25.77 1.28 -2.39
CA ASN A 63 -25.62 2.64 -2.86
C ASN A 63 -26.19 2.74 -4.28
N LYS A 64 -27.05 3.72 -4.55
CA LYS A 64 -27.63 3.96 -5.87
C LYS A 64 -27.10 5.28 -6.44
N PRO A 65 -26.86 5.38 -7.76
CA PRO A 65 -26.44 6.64 -8.37
C PRO A 65 -27.46 7.78 -8.17
N SER A 66 -28.72 7.46 -7.91
CA SER A 66 -29.77 8.45 -7.61
C SER A 66 -29.74 8.99 -6.18
N ASP A 67 -29.04 8.30 -5.25
CA ASP A 67 -28.99 8.73 -3.85
C ASP A 67 -28.27 10.07 -3.69
N LEU A 68 -28.53 10.74 -2.57
CA LEU A 68 -27.79 11.95 -2.22
C LEU A 68 -26.35 11.64 -1.84
N GLY A 69 -25.44 12.54 -2.17
CA GLY A 69 -24.05 12.46 -1.71
C GLY A 69 -23.97 12.73 -0.20
N ASN A 70 -23.77 11.67 0.58
CA ASN A 70 -23.72 11.74 2.05
C ASN A 70 -22.30 11.73 2.62
N ILE A 71 -21.27 11.35 1.82
CA ILE A 71 -19.86 11.53 2.18
C ILE A 71 -19.32 12.85 1.62
N TYR A 72 -19.70 13.20 0.40
CA TYR A 72 -19.36 14.45 -0.25
C TYR A 72 -20.43 14.83 -1.27
N SER A 73 -20.69 16.13 -1.41
CA SER A 73 -21.48 16.68 -2.51
C SER A 73 -21.03 18.13 -2.75
N GLY A 74 -20.37 18.39 -3.87
CA GLY A 74 -19.80 19.70 -4.15
C GLY A 74 -19.02 19.81 -5.45
N TYR A 75 -18.22 20.87 -5.57
CA TYR A 75 -17.36 21.10 -6.72
C TYR A 75 -15.99 20.43 -6.54
N VAL A 76 -15.41 20.01 -7.66
CA VAL A 76 -14.04 19.48 -7.72
C VAL A 76 -13.30 20.07 -8.91
N GLY A 77 -11.99 20.25 -8.75
CA GLY A 77 -11.07 20.34 -9.87
C GLY A 77 -10.54 18.96 -10.18
N ILE A 78 -10.69 18.43 -11.40
CA ILE A 78 -10.29 17.08 -11.76
C ILE A 78 -9.43 17.05 -13.04
N GLU A 79 -8.41 16.20 -13.04
CA GLU A 79 -7.51 15.98 -14.18
C GLU A 79 -7.17 14.48 -14.31
N ILE A 80 -6.74 14.05 -15.51
CA ILE A 80 -6.03 12.78 -15.66
C ILE A 80 -4.65 12.94 -15.02
N ARG A 81 -4.14 11.87 -14.40
CA ARG A 81 -2.82 11.87 -13.79
C ARG A 81 -2.04 10.59 -14.12
N GLY A 82 -0.74 10.62 -13.77
CA GLY A 82 0.16 9.50 -13.93
C GLY A 82 0.94 9.56 -15.25
N ALA A 83 2.17 9.05 -15.25
CA ALA A 83 3.00 9.03 -16.45
C ALA A 83 2.53 7.91 -17.41
N TRP A 84 2.90 6.67 -17.08
CA TRP A 84 2.52 5.52 -17.91
C TRP A 84 1.05 5.11 -17.72
N SER A 85 0.53 5.14 -16.50
CA SER A 85 -0.85 4.72 -16.19
C SER A 85 -1.90 5.60 -16.88
N SER A 86 -1.59 6.87 -17.19
CA SER A 86 -2.47 7.75 -17.97
C SER A 86 -2.66 7.29 -19.43
N THR A 87 -1.80 6.42 -19.94
CA THR A 87 -1.92 5.85 -21.30
C THR A 87 -2.90 4.68 -21.36
N LEU A 88 -3.18 4.04 -20.21
CA LEU A 88 -4.08 2.87 -20.14
C LEU A 88 -5.55 3.26 -20.40
N PRO A 89 -6.40 2.32 -20.85
CA PRO A 89 -7.82 2.59 -21.10
C PRO A 89 -8.58 3.10 -19.87
N GLN A 90 -8.42 2.50 -18.69
CA GLN A 90 -8.94 2.99 -17.43
C GLN A 90 -8.00 4.07 -16.88
N LYS A 91 -8.42 5.33 -16.99
CA LYS A 91 -7.61 6.50 -16.60
C LYS A 91 -7.62 6.70 -15.09
N PRO A 92 -6.46 6.91 -14.43
CA PRO A 92 -6.41 7.44 -13.07
C PRO A 92 -6.67 8.95 -13.07
N TYR A 93 -7.26 9.45 -11.96
CA TYR A 93 -7.59 10.87 -11.81
C TYR A 93 -6.98 11.45 -10.54
N GLY A 94 -6.49 12.69 -10.63
CA GLY A 94 -6.26 13.56 -9.49
C GLY A 94 -7.43 14.52 -9.36
N PHE A 95 -7.90 14.76 -8.14
CA PHE A 95 -8.93 15.78 -7.92
C PHE A 95 -8.71 16.56 -6.65
N GLU A 96 -9.21 17.80 -6.66
CA GLU A 96 -9.26 18.69 -5.51
C GLU A 96 -10.70 18.99 -5.18
N THR A 97 -11.08 18.83 -3.92
CA THR A 97 -12.36 19.33 -3.43
C THR A 97 -12.34 20.85 -3.35
N ARG A 98 -13.41 21.51 -3.80
CA ARG A 98 -13.50 22.97 -3.94
C ARG A 98 -14.82 23.50 -3.41
N ASP A 99 -14.79 24.74 -2.96
CA ASP A 99 -16.01 25.50 -2.64
C ASP A 99 -16.69 26.07 -3.90
N ALA A 100 -17.79 26.78 -3.72
CA ALA A 100 -18.54 27.41 -4.81
C ALA A 100 -17.78 28.53 -5.54
N SER A 101 -16.75 29.12 -4.93
CA SER A 101 -15.87 30.09 -5.54
C SER A 101 -14.74 29.47 -6.37
N GLY A 102 -14.56 28.16 -6.26
CA GLY A 102 -13.46 27.41 -6.87
C GLY A 102 -12.19 27.34 -6.02
N ALA A 103 -12.21 27.87 -4.80
CA ALA A 103 -11.10 27.72 -3.86
C ALA A 103 -11.05 26.32 -3.25
N ASN A 104 -9.85 25.87 -2.89
CA ASN A 104 -9.65 24.56 -2.27
C ASN A 104 -10.40 24.44 -0.94
N LEU A 105 -11.07 23.32 -0.74
CA LEU A 105 -11.88 23.03 0.43
C LEU A 105 -11.41 21.71 1.08
N ASN A 106 -10.82 21.79 2.26
CA ASN A 106 -10.42 20.60 3.00
C ASN A 106 -11.66 19.86 3.53
N VAL A 107 -11.81 18.60 3.15
CA VAL A 107 -12.93 17.74 3.57
C VAL A 107 -12.40 16.38 4.06
N SER A 108 -13.08 15.79 5.04
CA SER A 108 -12.83 14.40 5.45
C SER A 108 -13.62 13.46 4.54
N LEU A 109 -12.95 12.60 3.82
CA LEU A 109 -13.56 11.53 3.03
C LEU A 109 -13.37 10.19 3.75
N PHE A 110 -14.45 9.48 4.05
CA PHE A 110 -14.42 8.17 4.72
C PHE A 110 -13.63 8.16 6.04
N GLY A 111 -13.69 9.24 6.81
CA GLY A 111 -12.94 9.37 8.07
C GLY A 111 -11.44 9.62 7.93
N MET A 112 -10.93 9.75 6.71
CA MET A 112 -9.55 10.19 6.48
C MET A 112 -9.39 11.66 6.89
N PRO A 113 -8.21 12.09 7.38
CA PRO A 113 -7.98 13.47 7.78
C PRO A 113 -8.41 14.48 6.71
N PRO A 114 -9.00 15.63 7.11
CA PRO A 114 -9.47 16.64 6.16
C PRO A 114 -8.35 17.18 5.29
N GLU A 115 -8.54 17.11 3.97
CA GLU A 115 -7.63 17.62 2.96
C GLU A 115 -8.40 17.86 1.65
N ASN A 116 -7.82 18.60 0.72
CA ASN A 116 -8.45 18.86 -0.58
C ASN A 116 -7.91 17.97 -1.70
N ASP A 117 -6.67 17.52 -1.64
CA ASP A 117 -6.02 16.72 -2.69
C ASP A 117 -6.25 15.19 -2.53
N TRP A 118 -6.87 14.60 -3.53
CA TRP A 118 -7.24 13.18 -3.55
C TRP A 118 -6.92 12.53 -4.90
N ILE A 119 -6.90 11.21 -4.90
CA ILE A 119 -6.63 10.40 -6.10
C ILE A 119 -7.71 9.33 -6.26
N LEU A 120 -8.18 9.13 -7.48
CA LEU A 120 -8.87 7.94 -7.93
C LEU A 120 -7.87 7.09 -8.73
N LEU A 121 -7.26 6.12 -8.06
CA LEU A 121 -6.29 5.21 -8.67
C LEU A 121 -7.02 4.15 -9.50
N ALA A 122 -6.67 4.04 -10.78
CA ALA A 122 -7.23 3.04 -11.68
C ALA A 122 -6.56 1.67 -11.45
N ASN A 123 -7.33 0.59 -11.58
CA ASN A 123 -6.85 -0.77 -11.34
C ASN A 123 -6.66 -1.59 -12.64
N TYR A 124 -6.49 -0.95 -13.79
CA TYR A 124 -6.35 -1.67 -15.07
C TYR A 124 -5.17 -2.65 -15.07
N ASN A 125 -4.09 -2.31 -14.36
CA ASN A 125 -2.90 -3.14 -14.22
C ASN A 125 -2.94 -4.07 -12.99
N ASP A 126 -3.89 -3.89 -12.07
CA ASP A 126 -4.05 -4.73 -10.87
C ASP A 126 -5.39 -5.46 -10.87
N LYS A 127 -5.41 -6.69 -11.36
CA LYS A 127 -6.62 -7.52 -11.40
C LYS A 127 -7.11 -8.01 -10.04
N THR A 128 -6.40 -7.71 -8.97
CA THR A 128 -6.82 -8.07 -7.61
C THR A 128 -7.40 -6.88 -6.85
N PHE A 129 -7.17 -5.64 -7.31
CA PHE A 129 -7.53 -4.36 -6.69
C PHE A 129 -6.83 -4.09 -5.35
N MET A 130 -5.77 -4.85 -5.00
CA MET A 130 -5.23 -4.80 -3.64
C MET A 130 -3.71 -4.69 -3.54
N ARG A 131 -2.96 -4.67 -4.65
CA ARG A 131 -1.48 -4.63 -4.61
C ARG A 131 -0.95 -3.37 -3.93
N ASN A 132 -1.45 -2.21 -4.30
CA ASN A 132 -1.12 -0.95 -3.64
C ASN A 132 -1.66 -0.90 -2.20
N THR A 133 -2.92 -1.28 -2.01
CA THR A 133 -3.60 -1.13 -0.71
C THR A 133 -2.98 -2.04 0.36
N LEU A 134 -2.55 -3.26 -0.02
CA LEU A 134 -1.84 -4.17 0.89
C LEU A 134 -0.47 -3.59 1.30
N ALA A 135 0.31 -3.10 0.35
CA ALA A 135 1.61 -2.49 0.66
C ALA A 135 1.47 -1.27 1.59
N TYR A 136 0.47 -0.42 1.33
CA TYR A 136 0.19 0.74 2.19
C TYR A 136 -0.30 0.33 3.58
N ASP A 137 -1.13 -0.71 3.66
CA ASP A 137 -1.58 -1.24 4.96
C ASP A 137 -0.41 -1.77 5.77
N LEU A 138 0.45 -2.59 5.18
CA LEU A 138 1.64 -3.11 5.83
C LEU A 138 2.55 -1.99 6.35
N PHE A 139 2.82 -0.98 5.54
CA PHE A 139 3.70 0.12 5.96
C PHE A 139 3.10 0.96 7.10
N ARG A 140 1.77 1.19 7.08
CA ARG A 140 1.06 1.81 8.22
C ARG A 140 1.12 0.94 9.49
N LYS A 141 0.99 -0.37 9.37
CA LYS A 141 1.11 -1.32 10.48
C LYS A 141 2.51 -1.35 11.09
N MET A 142 3.52 -1.03 10.30
CA MET A 142 4.90 -0.87 10.76
C MET A 142 5.14 0.46 11.52
N GLY A 143 4.16 1.37 11.54
CA GLY A 143 4.21 2.63 12.27
C GLY A 143 4.51 3.86 11.40
N HIS A 144 4.54 3.71 10.07
CA HIS A 144 4.83 4.80 9.14
C HIS A 144 3.56 5.31 8.45
N TYR A 145 3.62 6.53 7.92
CA TYR A 145 2.57 7.01 7.04
C TYR A 145 2.66 6.34 5.67
N ALA A 146 1.53 5.86 5.20
CA ALA A 146 1.26 5.54 3.79
C ALA A 146 -0.17 5.93 3.46
N PRO A 147 -0.51 6.24 2.19
CA PRO A 147 -1.83 6.69 1.81
C PRO A 147 -2.95 5.78 2.31
N ARG A 148 -3.96 6.37 2.94
CA ARG A 148 -5.19 5.66 3.30
C ARG A 148 -6.04 5.51 2.05
N THR A 149 -6.81 4.45 2.00
CA THR A 149 -7.50 4.03 0.77
C THR A 149 -8.92 3.59 1.04
N GLN A 150 -9.80 3.81 0.06
CA GLN A 150 -11.16 3.30 0.04
C GLN A 150 -11.47 2.77 -1.36
N MET A 151 -11.92 1.52 -1.45
CA MET A 151 -12.42 0.96 -2.71
C MET A 151 -13.78 1.58 -3.04
N VAL A 152 -13.93 2.04 -4.28
CA VAL A 152 -15.15 2.71 -4.78
C VAL A 152 -15.45 2.28 -6.21
N GLU A 153 -16.70 2.43 -6.65
CA GLU A 153 -17.06 2.39 -8.07
C GLU A 153 -17.27 3.82 -8.59
N VAL A 154 -16.79 4.10 -9.80
CA VAL A 154 -16.79 5.45 -10.39
C VAL A 154 -17.72 5.52 -11.59
N ILE A 155 -18.51 6.59 -11.64
CA ILE A 155 -19.39 6.96 -12.74
C ILE A 155 -19.02 8.38 -13.17
N ILE A 156 -18.72 8.59 -14.46
CA ILE A 156 -18.44 9.93 -15.02
C ILE A 156 -19.41 10.20 -16.16
N ASN A 157 -20.17 11.29 -16.08
CA ASN A 157 -21.18 11.67 -17.08
C ASN A 157 -22.12 10.52 -17.42
N ASN A 158 -22.65 9.85 -16.40
CA ASN A 158 -23.53 8.67 -16.48
C ASN A 158 -22.87 7.42 -17.12
N GLU A 159 -21.58 7.44 -17.39
CA GLU A 159 -20.85 6.28 -17.87
C GLU A 159 -20.10 5.60 -16.73
N TYR A 160 -20.33 4.29 -16.54
CA TYR A 160 -19.61 3.48 -15.57
C TYR A 160 -18.13 3.34 -15.95
N ARG A 161 -17.23 3.62 -15.00
CA ARG A 161 -15.77 3.59 -15.19
C ARG A 161 -15.05 2.43 -14.48
N GLY A 162 -15.77 1.66 -13.67
CA GLY A 162 -15.21 0.50 -12.96
C GLY A 162 -14.85 0.77 -11.50
N ILE A 163 -14.14 -0.19 -10.90
CA ILE A 163 -13.59 -0.10 -9.54
C ILE A 163 -12.34 0.78 -9.57
N TYR A 164 -12.26 1.70 -8.61
CA TYR A 164 -11.11 2.55 -8.32
C TYR A 164 -10.75 2.45 -6.85
N ILE A 165 -9.52 2.84 -6.53
CA ILE A 165 -9.12 3.11 -5.16
C ILE A 165 -9.07 4.62 -4.97
N LEU A 166 -10.01 5.16 -4.18
CA LEU A 166 -9.94 6.54 -3.69
C LEU A 166 -8.88 6.58 -2.60
N MET A 167 -7.92 7.49 -2.71
CA MET A 167 -6.77 7.52 -1.82
C MET A 167 -6.20 8.92 -1.63
N GLU A 168 -5.42 9.06 -0.57
CA GLU A 168 -4.67 10.26 -0.27
C GLU A 168 -3.53 10.49 -1.28
N LYS A 169 -3.28 11.75 -1.65
CA LYS A 169 -2.05 12.16 -2.34
C LYS A 169 -0.94 12.34 -1.30
N ILE A 170 0.28 11.86 -1.59
CA ILE A 170 1.45 12.16 -0.76
C ILE A 170 1.73 13.66 -0.82
N LYS A 171 1.73 14.31 0.33
CA LYS A 171 2.10 15.72 0.51
C LYS A 171 2.37 16.00 1.99
N GLN A 172 2.96 17.17 2.26
CA GLN A 172 3.11 17.67 3.62
C GLN A 172 1.71 18.04 4.18
N ASP A 173 1.33 17.39 5.25
CA ASP A 173 0.15 17.71 6.05
C ASP A 173 0.23 16.96 7.38
N LYS A 174 -0.35 17.53 8.47
CA LYS A 174 -0.41 16.89 9.78
C LYS A 174 -1.07 15.51 9.75
N GLY A 175 -2.03 15.32 8.86
CA GLY A 175 -2.72 14.04 8.67
C GLY A 175 -2.07 13.11 7.67
N ARG A 176 -0.99 13.53 7.00
CA ARG A 176 -0.28 12.77 5.96
C ARG A 176 1.20 12.65 6.30
N VAL A 177 2.11 13.28 5.55
CA VAL A 177 3.50 13.37 5.95
C VAL A 177 3.62 14.52 6.95
N ASP A 178 3.65 14.18 8.25
CA ASP A 178 3.64 15.15 9.36
C ASP A 178 5.04 15.71 9.60
N ILE A 179 5.41 16.65 8.74
CA ILE A 179 6.63 17.45 8.83
C ILE A 179 6.29 18.95 8.84
N ALA A 180 7.23 19.78 9.20
CA ALA A 180 7.04 21.24 9.21
C ALA A 180 6.60 21.73 7.81
N LYS A 181 5.68 22.68 7.77
CA LYS A 181 5.35 23.36 6.52
C LYS A 181 6.50 24.30 6.16
N LEU A 182 7.02 24.17 4.94
CA LEU A 182 8.02 25.06 4.38
C LEU A 182 7.32 26.18 3.59
N THR A 183 7.69 27.42 3.85
CA THR A 183 7.15 28.60 3.18
C THR A 183 8.26 29.42 2.50
N ASN A 184 7.93 30.39 1.68
CA ASN A 184 8.89 31.28 1.04
C ASN A 184 9.64 32.21 2.02
N LEU A 185 9.27 32.25 3.29
CA LEU A 185 9.97 32.98 4.35
C LEU A 185 11.04 32.12 5.05
N ASP A 186 11.04 30.82 4.85
CA ASP A 186 11.92 29.86 5.51
C ASP A 186 13.19 29.66 4.69
N ILE A 187 14.15 30.62 4.80
CA ILE A 187 15.35 30.67 3.94
C ILE A 187 16.68 30.50 4.69
N SER A 188 16.65 30.38 6.01
CA SER A 188 17.88 30.27 6.82
C SER A 188 17.66 29.56 8.17
N GLY A 189 18.76 29.12 8.79
CA GLY A 189 18.76 28.45 10.10
C GLY A 189 17.89 27.21 10.14
N ASP A 190 17.26 26.94 11.27
CA ASP A 190 16.37 25.79 11.43
C ASP A 190 15.15 25.84 10.50
N ASN A 191 14.70 27.03 10.14
CA ASN A 191 13.51 27.20 9.30
C ASN A 191 13.67 26.59 7.91
N VAL A 192 14.84 26.70 7.29
CA VAL A 192 15.12 26.09 5.97
C VAL A 192 15.48 24.61 6.07
N SER A 193 15.73 24.09 7.28
CA SER A 193 16.31 22.75 7.46
C SER A 193 15.34 21.58 7.25
N GLY A 194 14.02 21.83 7.08
CA GLY A 194 13.05 20.76 6.92
C GLY A 194 11.74 21.21 6.28
N GLY A 195 10.83 20.26 6.12
CA GLY A 195 9.58 20.46 5.40
C GLY A 195 9.67 20.02 3.94
N TYR A 196 10.56 19.08 3.63
CA TYR A 196 10.80 18.61 2.28
C TYR A 196 10.33 17.15 2.09
N ILE A 197 9.64 16.91 0.97
CA ILE A 197 9.46 15.59 0.39
C ILE A 197 10.18 15.57 -0.95
N PHE A 198 11.01 14.56 -1.18
CA PHE A 198 11.73 14.37 -2.44
C PHE A 198 11.71 12.89 -2.82
N LYS A 199 12.08 12.58 -4.06
CA LYS A 199 12.02 11.20 -4.54
C LYS A 199 13.07 10.90 -5.60
N ILE A 200 13.32 9.61 -5.85
CA ILE A 200 13.96 9.15 -7.08
C ILE A 200 12.85 8.95 -8.11
N ASP A 201 13.01 9.56 -9.27
CA ASP A 201 12.07 9.45 -10.39
C ASP A 201 12.75 9.90 -11.71
N TYR A 202 11.98 9.98 -12.79
CA TYR A 202 12.46 10.50 -14.06
C TYR A 202 13.00 11.94 -13.92
N PHE A 203 14.16 12.18 -14.55
CA PHE A 203 14.77 13.50 -14.55
C PHE A 203 13.94 14.50 -15.35
N ASN A 204 13.75 15.68 -14.76
CA ASN A 204 13.23 16.86 -15.42
C ASN A 204 14.01 18.08 -14.89
N SER A 205 14.66 18.82 -15.77
CA SER A 205 15.55 19.94 -15.41
C SER A 205 14.88 21.03 -14.57
N SER A 206 13.56 21.17 -14.64
CA SER A 206 12.81 22.18 -13.87
C SER A 206 12.59 21.78 -12.40
N ASN A 207 12.58 20.47 -12.11
CA ASN A 207 12.20 19.95 -10.79
C ASN A 207 13.16 18.93 -10.19
N SER A 208 14.34 18.74 -10.78
CA SER A 208 15.26 17.68 -10.39
C SER A 208 16.69 18.18 -10.22
N TRP A 209 17.48 17.44 -9.44
CA TRP A 209 18.93 17.60 -9.41
C TRP A 209 19.61 16.25 -9.50
N GLN A 210 20.81 16.22 -10.05
CA GLN A 210 21.64 15.03 -10.10
C GLN A 210 22.47 14.94 -8.83
N SER A 211 22.56 13.75 -8.21
CA SER A 211 23.48 13.49 -7.11
C SER A 211 24.92 13.68 -7.54
N SER A 212 25.75 14.18 -6.63
CA SER A 212 27.20 14.24 -6.78
C SER A 212 27.87 12.85 -6.59
N PHE A 213 27.12 11.88 -6.07
CA PHE A 213 27.59 10.54 -5.78
C PHE A 213 27.00 9.52 -6.76
N ARG A 214 27.59 8.35 -6.77
CA ARG A 214 27.21 7.22 -7.62
C ARG A 214 26.93 6.01 -6.74
N PRO A 215 26.02 5.10 -7.16
CA PRO A 215 25.87 3.82 -6.48
C PRO A 215 27.22 3.09 -6.38
N ILE A 216 27.54 2.55 -5.21
CA ILE A 216 28.85 1.94 -4.95
C ILE A 216 29.12 0.70 -5.80
N ASP A 217 28.05 -0.03 -6.14
CA ASP A 217 28.04 -1.22 -6.98
C ASP A 217 27.97 -0.92 -8.47
N HIS A 218 27.56 0.31 -8.83
CA HIS A 218 27.37 0.77 -10.21
C HIS A 218 27.85 2.22 -10.41
N PRO A 219 29.17 2.47 -10.33
CA PRO A 219 29.71 3.83 -10.39
C PRO A 219 29.53 4.53 -11.75
N GLU A 220 29.17 3.80 -12.78
CA GLU A 220 28.81 4.34 -14.10
C GLU A 220 27.41 4.98 -14.15
N LYS A 221 26.54 4.70 -13.17
CA LYS A 221 25.15 5.16 -13.17
C LYS A 221 24.99 6.49 -12.43
N THR A 222 24.14 7.37 -13.00
CA THR A 222 23.83 8.68 -12.41
C THR A 222 22.46 8.62 -11.73
N VAL A 223 22.36 9.16 -10.52
CA VAL A 223 21.13 9.23 -9.74
C VAL A 223 20.53 10.62 -9.81
N ASN A 224 19.23 10.71 -10.04
CA ASN A 224 18.50 11.96 -10.05
C ASN A 224 17.46 11.97 -8.94
N TYR A 225 17.44 13.06 -8.18
CA TYR A 225 16.41 13.33 -7.19
C TYR A 225 15.45 14.39 -7.72
N VAL A 226 14.18 14.25 -7.37
CA VAL A 226 13.08 15.12 -7.79
C VAL A 226 12.47 15.75 -6.55
N TYR A 227 12.30 17.07 -6.55
CA TYR A 227 11.52 17.77 -5.54
C TYR A 227 10.05 17.35 -5.69
N ALA A 228 9.39 16.98 -4.62
CA ALA A 228 8.01 16.45 -4.67
C ALA A 228 7.00 17.32 -3.90
N ASP A 229 7.38 17.81 -2.72
CA ASP A 229 6.58 18.75 -1.94
C ASP A 229 7.50 19.56 -1.00
N PRO A 230 7.38 20.90 -0.95
CA PRO A 230 6.49 21.76 -1.75
C PRO A 230 6.67 21.60 -3.26
N ASP A 231 5.67 22.07 -4.03
CA ASP A 231 5.78 22.07 -5.50
C ASP A 231 7.10 22.72 -5.93
N PRO A 232 7.87 22.11 -6.84
CA PRO A 232 9.15 22.66 -7.29
C PRO A 232 9.08 24.10 -7.80
N ALA A 233 7.94 24.55 -8.31
CA ALA A 233 7.73 25.93 -8.74
C ALA A 233 7.61 26.91 -7.55
N GLU A 234 7.23 26.43 -6.37
CA GLU A 234 7.10 27.22 -5.15
C GLU A 234 8.41 27.28 -4.35
N LEU A 235 9.33 26.36 -4.58
CA LEU A 235 10.62 26.30 -3.88
C LEU A 235 11.58 27.39 -4.36
N LEU A 236 12.10 28.17 -3.40
CA LEU A 236 13.16 29.13 -3.65
C LEU A 236 14.51 28.47 -3.92
N GLY A 237 15.41 29.18 -4.59
CA GLY A 237 16.77 28.68 -4.89
C GLY A 237 17.54 28.24 -3.63
N GLN A 238 17.43 29.01 -2.53
CA GLN A 238 18.06 28.68 -1.24
C GLN A 238 17.52 27.37 -0.65
N GLN A 239 16.24 27.12 -0.76
CA GLN A 239 15.60 25.90 -0.27
C GLN A 239 16.01 24.68 -1.08
N LYS A 240 16.03 24.83 -2.42
CA LYS A 240 16.53 23.77 -3.32
C LYS A 240 17.98 23.43 -3.03
N GLU A 241 18.84 24.44 -2.85
CA GLU A 241 20.25 24.21 -2.56
C GLU A 241 20.46 23.61 -1.17
N TYR A 242 19.66 24.01 -0.16
CA TYR A 242 19.69 23.39 1.16
C TYR A 242 19.43 21.89 1.08
N LEU A 243 18.30 21.47 0.48
CA LEU A 243 17.95 20.05 0.38
C LEU A 243 19.02 19.26 -0.37
N LYS A 244 19.50 19.78 -1.51
CA LYS A 244 20.58 19.17 -2.29
C LYS A 244 21.84 19.02 -1.46
N THR A 245 22.24 20.04 -0.69
CA THR A 245 23.42 20.00 0.18
C THR A 245 23.24 19.00 1.32
N ALA A 246 22.06 18.93 1.94
CA ALA A 246 21.75 17.97 2.99
C ALA A 246 21.85 16.51 2.50
N VAL A 247 21.28 16.22 1.31
CA VAL A 247 21.39 14.89 0.70
C VAL A 247 22.82 14.56 0.32
N ASN A 248 23.56 15.49 -0.31
CA ASN A 248 24.98 15.29 -0.65
C ASN A 248 25.85 15.07 0.59
N SER A 249 25.58 15.77 1.69
CA SER A 249 26.31 15.61 2.95
C SER A 249 26.05 14.23 3.56
N PHE A 250 24.82 13.76 3.54
CA PHE A 250 24.50 12.39 3.93
C PHE A 250 25.22 11.36 3.03
N GLU A 251 25.19 11.53 1.72
CA GLU A 251 25.86 10.64 0.78
C GLU A 251 27.39 10.65 0.99
N ALA A 252 27.99 11.79 1.30
CA ALA A 252 29.42 11.88 1.64
C ALA A 252 29.77 11.04 2.87
N VAL A 253 28.92 11.06 3.90
CA VAL A 253 29.07 10.22 5.08
C VAL A 253 28.85 8.75 4.74
N LEU A 254 27.77 8.43 4.03
CA LEU A 254 27.40 7.05 3.69
C LEU A 254 28.48 6.36 2.85
N TYR A 255 29.06 7.06 1.88
CA TYR A 255 30.10 6.50 1.00
C TYR A 255 31.51 6.67 1.56
N GLY A 256 31.67 7.38 2.67
CA GLY A 256 32.94 7.53 3.38
C GLY A 256 33.40 6.25 4.11
N SER A 257 34.66 6.23 4.54
CA SER A 257 35.22 5.08 5.27
C SER A 257 34.59 4.86 6.66
N ASN A 258 34.16 5.95 7.30
CA ASN A 258 33.59 5.93 8.67
C ASN A 258 32.08 5.83 8.71
N PHE A 259 31.44 5.37 7.64
CA PHE A 259 29.97 5.37 7.52
C PHE A 259 29.25 4.61 8.65
N LYS A 260 29.88 3.59 9.25
CA LYS A 260 29.34 2.78 10.36
C LYS A 260 29.50 3.43 11.74
N ASN A 261 30.15 4.59 11.84
CA ASN A 261 30.38 5.20 13.15
C ASN A 261 29.04 5.52 13.83
N ALA A 262 28.89 5.11 15.09
CA ALA A 262 27.61 5.23 15.82
C ALA A 262 27.15 6.68 16.02
N THR A 263 28.09 7.65 16.08
CA THR A 263 27.78 9.06 16.36
C THR A 263 27.78 9.92 15.11
N SER A 264 28.69 9.67 14.16
CA SER A 264 28.89 10.51 12.96
C SER A 264 28.64 9.78 11.64
N GLY A 265 28.34 8.49 11.69
CA GLY A 265 27.99 7.69 10.53
C GLY A 265 26.55 7.91 10.05
N TYR A 266 26.10 7.04 9.15
CA TYR A 266 24.77 7.16 8.51
C TYR A 266 23.61 7.28 9.51
N ALA A 267 23.70 6.62 10.67
CA ALA A 267 22.62 6.61 11.67
C ALA A 267 22.36 7.99 12.31
N ALA A 268 23.29 8.93 12.19
CA ALA A 268 23.06 10.33 12.56
C ALA A 268 22.21 11.09 11.54
N TRP A 269 22.13 10.63 10.30
CA TRP A 269 21.54 11.34 9.15
C TRP A 269 20.18 10.77 8.72
N ILE A 270 19.93 9.49 8.97
CA ILE A 270 18.71 8.83 8.54
C ILE A 270 17.95 8.25 9.73
N ASP A 271 16.64 8.11 9.58
CA ASP A 271 15.83 7.24 10.45
C ASP A 271 16.01 5.78 10.00
N VAL A 272 16.85 5.04 10.72
CA VAL A 272 17.24 3.66 10.37
C VAL A 272 16.02 2.74 10.29
N ASN A 273 15.03 2.92 11.18
CA ASN A 273 13.85 2.08 11.20
C ASN A 273 12.98 2.28 9.94
N SER A 274 12.84 3.52 9.47
CA SER A 274 12.11 3.78 8.23
C SER A 274 12.77 3.12 7.02
N PHE A 275 14.10 3.08 6.95
CA PHE A 275 14.83 2.41 5.87
C PHE A 275 14.70 0.88 5.95
N ILE A 276 14.71 0.31 7.14
CA ILE A 276 14.49 -1.12 7.36
C ILE A 276 13.07 -1.51 6.95
N ASP A 277 12.06 -0.80 7.43
CA ASP A 277 10.66 -1.12 7.13
C ASP A 277 10.33 -0.86 5.64
N TYR A 278 10.94 0.18 5.04
CA TYR A 278 10.86 0.43 3.58
C TYR A 278 11.45 -0.74 2.78
N PHE A 279 12.63 -1.23 3.17
CA PHE A 279 13.24 -2.41 2.56
C PHE A 279 12.31 -3.61 2.66
N ILE A 280 11.80 -3.92 3.85
CA ILE A 280 10.98 -5.10 4.08
C ILE A 280 9.73 -5.09 3.18
N VAL A 281 8.99 -3.98 3.12
CA VAL A 281 7.78 -3.90 2.29
C VAL A 281 8.10 -4.06 0.80
N ASN A 282 9.16 -3.41 0.31
CA ASN A 282 9.54 -3.51 -1.10
C ASN A 282 10.07 -4.90 -1.46
N GLU A 283 10.80 -5.57 -0.57
CA GLU A 283 11.31 -6.92 -0.83
C GLU A 283 10.23 -7.99 -0.68
N VAL A 284 9.33 -7.86 0.29
CA VAL A 284 8.17 -8.77 0.39
C VAL A 284 7.31 -8.66 -0.87
N ALA A 285 7.12 -7.47 -1.39
CA ALA A 285 6.40 -7.23 -2.62
C ALA A 285 7.21 -7.54 -3.89
N ARG A 286 8.53 -7.70 -3.78
CA ARG A 286 9.48 -7.73 -4.90
C ARG A 286 9.15 -6.61 -5.91
N ASN A 287 9.07 -5.37 -5.39
CA ASN A 287 8.66 -4.22 -6.16
C ASN A 287 9.76 -3.78 -7.13
N VAL A 288 9.51 -3.85 -8.43
CA VAL A 288 10.46 -3.50 -9.49
C VAL A 288 10.80 -2.01 -9.51
N ASP A 289 9.90 -1.17 -9.05
CA ASP A 289 10.09 0.29 -8.99
C ASP A 289 10.63 0.77 -7.64
N GLY A 290 10.55 -0.07 -6.60
CA GLY A 290 10.76 0.28 -5.20
C GLY A 290 12.10 0.92 -4.83
N TYR A 291 13.11 0.87 -5.71
CA TYR A 291 14.43 1.49 -5.46
C TYR A 291 14.90 2.43 -6.57
N LYS A 292 14.16 2.52 -7.70
CA LYS A 292 14.58 3.31 -8.87
C LYS A 292 13.61 4.41 -9.27
N LYS A 293 12.33 4.26 -8.94
CA LYS A 293 11.27 5.17 -9.40
C LYS A 293 10.16 5.24 -8.35
N SER A 294 9.55 6.42 -8.19
CA SER A 294 8.53 6.65 -7.16
C SER A 294 9.03 6.32 -5.73
N VAL A 295 10.32 6.48 -5.49
CA VAL A 295 10.98 6.21 -4.20
C VAL A 295 10.98 7.50 -3.39
N PHE A 296 10.05 7.64 -2.48
CA PHE A 296 9.89 8.84 -1.68
C PHE A 296 10.80 8.85 -0.46
N PHE A 297 11.25 10.07 -0.11
CA PHE A 297 11.95 10.40 1.12
C PHE A 297 11.39 11.71 1.65
N PHE A 298 11.52 11.93 2.95
CA PHE A 298 11.19 13.21 3.55
C PHE A 298 12.17 13.60 4.66
N LYS A 299 12.29 14.91 4.90
CA LYS A 299 13.12 15.49 5.95
C LYS A 299 12.36 16.57 6.69
N ASP A 300 12.24 16.44 8.01
CA ASP A 300 11.75 17.51 8.89
C ASP A 300 12.91 18.40 9.36
N LYS A 301 12.57 19.49 10.09
CA LYS A 301 13.54 20.45 10.65
C LYS A 301 14.55 19.77 11.57
N ASP A 302 15.74 20.34 11.64
CA ASP A 302 16.81 19.83 12.49
C ASP A 302 16.40 19.83 13.98
N SER A 303 15.65 20.85 14.43
CA SER A 303 15.03 20.91 15.76
C SER A 303 13.99 19.79 16.02
N LYS A 304 13.54 19.09 14.99
CA LYS A 304 12.60 17.96 15.05
C LYS A 304 13.27 16.63 14.69
N GLY A 305 14.59 16.55 14.87
CA GLY A 305 15.36 15.37 14.60
C GLY A 305 16.14 15.38 13.28
N GLY A 306 15.72 16.17 12.29
CA GLY A 306 16.46 16.50 11.07
C GLY A 306 16.87 15.36 10.15
N LYS A 307 16.42 14.13 10.43
CA LYS A 307 16.83 12.94 9.70
C LYS A 307 16.04 12.75 8.40
N ILE A 308 16.69 12.16 7.42
CA ILE A 308 16.04 11.68 6.20
C ILE A 308 15.30 10.38 6.54
N ASN A 309 14.03 10.30 6.18
CA ASN A 309 13.18 9.13 6.35
C ASN A 309 12.90 8.50 4.97
N ALA A 310 12.90 7.19 4.88
CA ALA A 310 12.47 6.46 3.70
C ALA A 310 10.95 6.27 3.72
N GLY A 311 10.31 6.55 2.60
CA GLY A 311 8.86 6.53 2.46
C GLY A 311 8.27 7.92 2.22
N PRO A 312 6.93 8.02 2.10
CA PRO A 312 5.94 6.94 2.09
C PRO A 312 6.10 5.98 0.91
N VAL A 313 5.64 4.73 1.08
CA VAL A 313 5.66 3.75 -0.02
C VAL A 313 4.60 4.08 -1.07
N TRP A 314 4.91 3.79 -2.36
CA TRP A 314 4.11 4.17 -3.52
C TRP A 314 4.32 3.23 -4.72
N ASP A 315 3.36 3.11 -5.65
CA ASP A 315 3.46 2.38 -6.92
C ASP A 315 3.78 0.87 -6.79
N PHE A 316 2.83 0.09 -6.23
CA PHE A 316 2.96 -1.37 -6.12
C PHE A 316 2.12 -2.15 -7.16
N ASP A 317 1.58 -1.50 -8.17
CA ASP A 317 0.78 -2.17 -9.20
C ASP A 317 1.61 -3.08 -10.12
N TRP A 318 2.94 -2.89 -10.20
CA TRP A 318 3.90 -3.79 -10.85
C TRP A 318 4.55 -4.79 -9.88
N ALA A 319 4.29 -4.68 -8.59
CA ALA A 319 4.77 -5.59 -7.56
C ALA A 319 3.89 -6.84 -7.40
N TRP A 320 4.30 -7.77 -6.55
CA TRP A 320 3.57 -8.99 -6.20
C TRP A 320 3.25 -9.89 -7.40
N LYS A 321 4.13 -9.94 -8.38
CA LYS A 321 3.98 -10.73 -9.60
C LYS A 321 5.34 -11.03 -10.22
N ASN A 322 5.38 -12.01 -11.12
CA ASN A 322 6.55 -12.33 -11.91
C ASN A 322 6.44 -11.63 -13.26
N ILE A 323 7.40 -10.77 -13.58
CA ILE A 323 7.34 -9.93 -14.78
C ILE A 323 8.58 -10.12 -15.66
N ARG A 324 8.40 -9.97 -16.98
CA ARG A 324 9.48 -10.01 -17.96
C ARG A 324 10.18 -8.64 -18.01
N ASP A 325 10.93 -8.33 -16.94
CA ASP A 325 11.77 -7.13 -16.87
C ASP A 325 13.25 -7.53 -16.85
N CYS A 326 13.70 -8.13 -15.76
CA CYS A 326 15.03 -8.75 -15.71
C CYS A 326 14.97 -10.10 -14.97
N ARG A 327 16.08 -10.82 -14.92
CA ARG A 327 16.16 -12.17 -14.35
C ARG A 327 15.56 -12.25 -12.93
N THR A 328 15.84 -11.26 -12.09
CA THR A 328 15.32 -11.17 -10.72
C THR A 328 13.80 -11.20 -10.67
N PHE A 329 13.14 -10.44 -11.54
CA PHE A 329 11.67 -10.30 -11.52
C PHE A 329 10.95 -11.39 -12.31
N GLN A 330 11.67 -12.17 -13.13
CA GLN A 330 11.11 -13.32 -13.86
C GLN A 330 11.05 -14.60 -13.01
N ALA A 331 11.82 -14.68 -11.92
CA ALA A 331 11.91 -15.87 -11.09
C ALA A 331 10.54 -16.26 -10.50
N THR A 332 10.15 -17.52 -10.68
CA THR A 332 8.85 -18.06 -10.24
C THR A 332 8.91 -18.78 -8.90
N ASP A 333 10.11 -19.00 -8.37
CA ASP A 333 10.41 -19.65 -7.10
C ASP A 333 10.48 -18.69 -5.90
N GLY A 334 10.10 -17.43 -6.12
CA GLY A 334 10.17 -16.36 -5.12
C GLY A 334 11.55 -15.73 -4.94
N SER A 335 12.58 -16.19 -5.65
CA SER A 335 13.95 -15.70 -5.50
C SER A 335 14.17 -14.29 -6.05
N GLY A 336 15.35 -13.74 -5.70
CA GLY A 336 15.83 -12.44 -6.18
C GLY A 336 15.54 -11.27 -5.25
N TRP A 337 16.42 -10.28 -5.28
CA TRP A 337 16.38 -9.07 -4.47
C TRP A 337 16.11 -7.84 -5.32
N SER A 338 15.04 -7.09 -5.00
CA SER A 338 14.68 -5.87 -5.74
C SER A 338 15.67 -4.73 -5.52
N TYR A 339 16.35 -4.68 -4.36
CA TYR A 339 17.33 -3.63 -4.07
C TYR A 339 18.56 -3.69 -5.00
N LEU A 340 18.81 -4.82 -5.67
CA LEU A 340 19.86 -4.99 -6.67
C LEU A 340 19.40 -4.60 -8.09
N ILE A 341 18.37 -3.78 -8.21
CA ILE A 341 17.76 -3.41 -9.49
C ILE A 341 18.76 -2.82 -10.49
N ASN A 342 19.81 -2.16 -10.01
CA ASN A 342 20.83 -1.60 -10.87
C ASN A 342 21.55 -2.64 -11.74
N ASP A 343 21.64 -3.91 -11.31
CA ASP A 343 22.18 -5.01 -12.12
C ASP A 343 21.41 -5.25 -13.42
N CYS A 344 20.16 -4.80 -13.45
CA CYS A 344 19.22 -5.03 -14.55
C CYS A 344 19.04 -3.83 -15.48
N LEU A 345 19.39 -2.62 -15.02
CA LEU A 345 18.99 -1.39 -15.72
C LEU A 345 20.04 -0.93 -16.73
N SER A 346 19.64 -0.76 -17.97
CA SER A 346 20.43 -0.15 -19.05
C SER A 346 20.17 1.35 -19.25
N SER A 347 19.07 1.87 -18.66
CA SER A 347 18.67 3.27 -18.79
C SER A 347 18.05 3.79 -17.49
N PRO A 348 18.14 5.13 -17.21
CA PRO A 348 17.55 5.72 -16.02
C PRO A 348 16.00 5.63 -16.01
N PRO A 349 15.38 5.76 -14.84
CA PRO A 349 16.00 6.11 -13.55
C PRO A 349 16.72 4.92 -12.90
N TYR A 350 17.78 5.21 -12.13
CA TYR A 350 18.59 4.23 -11.41
C TYR A 350 18.40 4.34 -9.90
N SER A 351 18.64 3.23 -9.18
CA SER A 351 18.71 3.24 -7.72
C SER A 351 19.94 4.04 -7.25
N ASN A 352 19.78 4.73 -6.12
CA ASN A 352 20.89 5.44 -5.48
C ASN A 352 21.91 4.51 -4.80
N GLY A 353 21.62 3.21 -4.67
CA GLY A 353 22.52 2.25 -4.04
C GLY A 353 22.67 2.41 -2.52
N TRP A 354 21.91 3.28 -1.87
CA TRP A 354 22.01 3.48 -0.42
C TRP A 354 21.78 2.17 0.34
N THR A 355 20.79 1.40 -0.05
CA THR A 355 20.51 0.09 0.56
C THR A 355 21.68 -0.88 0.45
N VAL A 356 22.34 -0.94 -0.72
CA VAL A 356 23.54 -1.76 -0.93
C VAL A 356 24.65 -1.38 0.05
N ARG A 357 24.85 -0.07 0.27
CA ARG A 357 25.86 0.42 1.21
C ARG A 357 25.49 0.18 2.66
N LEU A 358 24.22 0.42 3.05
CA LEU A 358 23.74 0.19 4.41
C LEU A 358 23.87 -1.28 4.82
N LEU A 359 23.59 -2.21 3.92
CA LEU A 359 23.73 -3.66 4.17
C LEU A 359 25.19 -4.12 4.37
N GLN A 360 26.18 -3.30 4.05
CA GLN A 360 27.59 -3.57 4.39
C GLN A 360 27.88 -3.34 5.89
N ASP A 361 26.95 -2.74 6.64
CA ASP A 361 27.02 -2.69 8.10
C ASP A 361 26.24 -3.87 8.70
N GLU A 362 26.96 -4.74 9.43
CA GLU A 362 26.36 -5.90 10.09
C GLU A 362 25.26 -5.49 11.09
N ASN A 363 25.39 -4.34 11.75
CA ASN A 363 24.38 -3.85 12.68
C ASN A 363 23.07 -3.53 11.96
N PHE A 364 23.15 -2.88 10.79
CA PHE A 364 21.97 -2.62 9.97
C PHE A 364 21.36 -3.92 9.46
N ALA A 365 22.18 -4.82 8.91
CA ALA A 365 21.70 -6.09 8.39
C ALA A 365 21.05 -6.98 9.48
N ASN A 366 21.63 -7.01 10.69
CA ASN A 366 21.07 -7.76 11.80
C ASN A 366 19.78 -7.13 12.35
N ALA A 367 19.70 -5.79 12.42
CA ALA A 367 18.47 -5.09 12.79
C ALA A 367 17.34 -5.36 11.76
N LEU A 368 17.68 -5.36 10.48
CA LEU A 368 16.76 -5.75 9.40
C LEU A 368 16.24 -7.17 9.57
N ASN A 369 17.13 -8.14 9.82
CA ASN A 369 16.78 -9.54 10.03
C ASN A 369 15.82 -9.69 11.21
N ASN A 370 16.17 -9.13 12.36
CA ASN A 370 15.32 -9.17 13.56
C ASN A 370 13.94 -8.56 13.30
N ARG A 371 13.90 -7.41 12.63
CA ARG A 371 12.64 -6.72 12.31
C ARG A 371 11.77 -7.53 11.36
N TYR A 372 12.35 -8.16 10.34
CA TYR A 372 11.62 -9.02 9.43
C TYR A 372 10.97 -10.20 10.18
N PHE A 373 11.72 -10.92 11.02
CA PHE A 373 11.17 -12.06 11.75
C PHE A 373 10.19 -11.67 12.87
N GLU A 374 10.32 -10.46 13.44
CA GLU A 374 9.28 -9.89 14.29
C GLU A 374 7.97 -9.71 13.52
N LEU A 375 8.04 -9.09 12.33
CA LEU A 375 6.87 -8.86 11.49
C LEU A 375 6.28 -10.16 10.94
N ARG A 376 7.09 -11.21 10.71
CA ARG A 376 6.60 -12.55 10.33
C ARG A 376 5.71 -13.19 11.40
N LYS A 377 5.85 -12.77 12.66
CA LYS A 377 4.98 -13.21 13.77
C LYS A 377 3.68 -12.39 13.87
N SER A 378 3.51 -11.35 13.05
CA SER A 378 2.37 -10.43 13.09
C SER A 378 1.84 -10.09 11.69
N PHE A 379 2.13 -8.90 11.18
CA PHE A 379 1.55 -8.38 9.94
C PHE A 379 2.06 -9.05 8.65
N LEU A 380 3.19 -9.72 8.70
CA LEU A 380 3.68 -10.53 7.58
C LEU A 380 3.40 -12.03 7.78
N SER A 381 2.58 -12.43 8.75
CA SER A 381 2.14 -13.80 8.88
C SER A 381 1.22 -14.19 7.71
N SER A 382 1.25 -15.46 7.32
CA SER A 382 0.34 -15.96 6.27
C SER A 382 -1.12 -15.79 6.65
N GLU A 383 -1.44 -15.88 7.95
CA GLU A 383 -2.79 -15.68 8.46
C GLU A 383 -3.27 -14.23 8.24
N TYR A 384 -2.48 -13.23 8.66
CA TYR A 384 -2.85 -11.83 8.47
C TYR A 384 -3.02 -11.49 6.99
N LEU A 385 -2.04 -11.87 6.15
CA LEU A 385 -2.07 -11.58 4.72
C LEU A 385 -3.25 -12.23 4.01
N ASN A 386 -3.55 -13.51 4.32
CA ASN A 386 -4.71 -14.19 3.76
C ASN A 386 -6.02 -13.57 4.23
N SER A 387 -6.13 -13.20 5.50
CA SER A 387 -7.32 -12.52 6.05
C SER A 387 -7.57 -11.17 5.36
N TYR A 388 -6.52 -10.37 5.16
CA TYR A 388 -6.61 -9.11 4.41
C TYR A 388 -7.08 -9.35 2.97
N ILE A 389 -6.45 -10.29 2.26
CA ILE A 389 -6.78 -10.59 0.87
C ILE A 389 -8.21 -11.09 0.74
N ASP A 390 -8.67 -11.96 1.65
CA ASP A 390 -10.04 -12.47 1.63
C ASP A 390 -11.07 -11.37 1.93
N SER A 391 -10.75 -10.45 2.84
CA SER A 391 -11.62 -9.32 3.12
C SER A 391 -11.83 -8.43 1.88
N VAL A 392 -10.76 -8.12 1.15
CA VAL A 392 -10.83 -7.33 -0.10
C VAL A 392 -11.53 -8.11 -1.21
N LYS A 393 -11.24 -9.42 -1.35
CA LYS A 393 -11.94 -10.32 -2.30
C LYS A 393 -13.44 -10.30 -2.09
N ASN A 394 -13.87 -10.44 -0.82
CA ASN A 394 -15.29 -10.45 -0.46
C ASN A 394 -15.95 -9.07 -0.71
N LEU A 395 -15.25 -7.99 -0.38
CA LEU A 395 -15.72 -6.63 -0.64
C LEU A 395 -15.97 -6.38 -2.14
N ALA A 396 -15.08 -6.85 -3.00
CA ALA A 396 -15.16 -6.68 -4.45
C ALA A 396 -16.06 -7.71 -5.15
N SER A 397 -16.63 -8.69 -4.43
CA SER A 397 -17.27 -9.89 -5.00
C SER A 397 -18.37 -9.60 -6.04
N GLU A 398 -19.18 -8.58 -5.84
CA GLU A 398 -20.24 -8.16 -6.78
C GLU A 398 -19.69 -7.18 -7.84
N ALA A 399 -18.94 -6.16 -7.39
CA ALA A 399 -18.46 -5.08 -8.25
C ALA A 399 -17.46 -5.57 -9.30
N GLN A 400 -16.67 -6.62 -9.01
CA GLN A 400 -15.70 -7.18 -9.96
C GLN A 400 -16.36 -7.67 -11.25
N ALA A 401 -17.57 -8.19 -11.20
CA ALA A 401 -18.29 -8.65 -12.40
C ALA A 401 -18.59 -7.47 -13.34
N ARG A 402 -19.05 -6.33 -12.80
CA ARG A 402 -19.30 -5.10 -13.56
C ARG A 402 -18.00 -4.50 -14.10
N HIS A 403 -16.95 -4.52 -13.26
CA HIS A 403 -15.63 -4.03 -13.66
C HIS A 403 -15.08 -4.79 -14.88
N TYR A 404 -15.14 -6.13 -14.85
CA TYR A 404 -14.62 -6.96 -15.95
C TYR A 404 -15.56 -7.05 -17.15
N ALA A 405 -16.84 -6.74 -17.00
CA ALA A 405 -17.73 -6.51 -18.13
C ALA A 405 -17.34 -5.22 -18.89
N LYS A 406 -16.93 -4.16 -18.18
CA LYS A 406 -16.43 -2.90 -18.77
C LYS A 406 -15.01 -3.05 -19.33
N TRP A 407 -14.12 -3.61 -18.54
CA TRP A 407 -12.70 -3.79 -18.86
C TRP A 407 -12.41 -5.27 -19.04
N GLN A 408 -12.42 -5.75 -20.27
CA GLN A 408 -12.26 -7.17 -20.62
C GLN A 408 -10.80 -7.61 -20.53
N ILE A 409 -10.21 -7.48 -19.33
CA ILE A 409 -8.79 -7.71 -19.06
C ILE A 409 -8.52 -8.97 -18.24
N ILE A 410 -9.55 -9.61 -17.69
CA ILE A 410 -9.39 -10.87 -16.95
C ILE A 410 -8.92 -11.97 -17.91
N GLY A 411 -7.97 -12.80 -17.48
CA GLY A 411 -7.37 -13.82 -18.35
C GLY A 411 -6.34 -13.31 -19.35
N SER A 412 -6.09 -12.01 -19.43
CA SER A 412 -5.12 -11.42 -20.36
C SER A 412 -3.95 -10.78 -19.61
N ALA A 413 -2.75 -10.81 -20.18
CA ALA A 413 -1.63 -9.99 -19.70
C ALA A 413 -1.88 -8.54 -20.12
N VAL A 414 -2.05 -7.65 -19.15
CA VAL A 414 -2.21 -6.20 -19.37
C VAL A 414 -1.28 -5.44 -18.45
N GLY A 415 -0.78 -4.31 -18.92
CA GLY A 415 0.15 -3.50 -18.15
C GLY A 415 1.52 -4.16 -18.00
N ALA A 416 1.89 -4.57 -16.79
CA ALA A 416 3.14 -5.28 -16.55
C ALA A 416 3.21 -6.58 -17.35
N PRO A 417 4.35 -6.88 -18.02
CA PRO A 417 4.50 -8.06 -18.86
C PRO A 417 4.70 -9.32 -17.99
N GLU A 418 3.63 -9.82 -17.37
CA GLU A 418 3.69 -11.00 -16.52
C GLU A 418 4.14 -12.25 -17.30
N VAL A 419 4.99 -13.08 -16.69
CA VAL A 419 5.48 -14.34 -17.29
C VAL A 419 4.59 -15.53 -16.98
N ASP A 420 3.77 -15.43 -15.92
CA ASP A 420 2.92 -16.51 -15.46
C ASP A 420 1.60 -16.58 -16.22
N TYR A 421 0.98 -17.76 -16.14
CA TYR A 421 -0.41 -17.95 -16.59
C TYR A 421 -1.35 -16.91 -15.98
N GLN A 422 -2.30 -16.44 -16.80
CA GLN A 422 -3.30 -15.47 -16.41
C GLN A 422 -4.64 -16.17 -16.15
N PRO A 423 -5.05 -16.35 -14.88
CA PRO A 423 -6.36 -16.90 -14.56
C PRO A 423 -7.50 -16.11 -15.20
N SER A 424 -8.49 -16.83 -15.73
CA SER A 424 -9.65 -16.27 -16.43
C SER A 424 -10.79 -15.84 -15.50
N THR A 425 -10.60 -15.94 -14.19
CA THR A 425 -11.58 -15.53 -13.17
C THR A 425 -10.96 -14.65 -12.11
N TYR A 426 -11.74 -13.77 -11.49
CA TYR A 426 -11.28 -12.94 -10.37
C TYR A 426 -10.78 -13.80 -9.19
N ALA A 427 -11.51 -14.85 -8.82
CA ALA A 427 -11.08 -15.78 -7.79
C ALA A 427 -9.71 -16.38 -8.10
N GLY A 428 -9.50 -16.84 -9.33
CA GLY A 428 -8.20 -17.38 -9.77
C GLY A 428 -7.06 -16.35 -9.73
N GLN A 429 -7.35 -15.06 -10.04
CA GLN A 429 -6.35 -13.99 -9.90
C GLN A 429 -5.96 -13.76 -8.42
N VAL A 430 -6.93 -13.83 -7.50
CA VAL A 430 -6.69 -13.73 -6.06
C VAL A 430 -5.90 -14.94 -5.54
N ASP A 431 -6.25 -16.15 -5.98
CA ASP A 431 -5.54 -17.38 -5.57
C ASP A 431 -4.08 -17.36 -6.08
N LYS A 432 -3.86 -16.89 -7.33
CA LYS A 432 -2.52 -16.65 -7.87
C LYS A 432 -1.74 -15.66 -7.00
N PHE A 433 -2.38 -14.58 -6.56
CA PHE A 433 -1.76 -13.56 -5.70
C PHE A 433 -1.34 -14.14 -4.34
N LYS A 434 -2.21 -14.92 -3.69
CA LYS A 434 -1.90 -15.63 -2.43
C LYS A 434 -0.72 -16.59 -2.59
N SER A 435 -0.75 -17.40 -3.65
CA SER A 435 0.31 -18.36 -3.94
C SER A 435 1.65 -17.67 -4.18
N TRP A 436 1.65 -16.56 -4.91
CA TRP A 436 2.84 -15.76 -5.15
C TRP A 436 3.44 -15.23 -3.84
N ILE A 437 2.61 -14.65 -2.96
CA ILE A 437 3.04 -14.15 -1.66
C ILE A 437 3.64 -15.27 -0.80
N GLN A 438 2.99 -16.43 -0.73
CA GLN A 438 3.48 -17.57 0.04
C GLN A 438 4.85 -18.05 -0.48
N THR A 439 5.01 -18.17 -1.79
CA THR A 439 6.28 -18.54 -2.42
C THR A 439 7.38 -17.53 -2.08
N ARG A 440 7.06 -16.24 -2.17
CA ARG A 440 8.00 -15.16 -1.85
C ARG A 440 8.44 -15.17 -0.38
N LEU A 441 7.50 -15.31 0.52
CA LEU A 441 7.80 -15.37 1.96
C LEU A 441 8.64 -16.59 2.33
N THR A 442 8.33 -17.76 1.76
CA THR A 442 9.13 -18.97 1.96
C THR A 442 10.59 -18.78 1.54
N TRP A 443 10.81 -18.10 0.40
CA TRP A 443 12.16 -17.78 -0.05
C TRP A 443 12.84 -16.77 0.89
N LEU A 444 12.14 -15.70 1.28
CA LEU A 444 12.68 -14.67 2.18
C LEU A 444 13.01 -15.24 3.57
N ASP A 445 12.19 -16.14 4.12
CA ASP A 445 12.42 -16.77 5.42
C ASP A 445 13.77 -17.52 5.46
N SER A 446 14.21 -18.07 4.34
CA SER A 446 15.50 -18.80 4.23
C SER A 446 16.68 -17.96 3.72
N HIS A 447 16.43 -16.75 3.22
CA HIS A 447 17.45 -15.91 2.59
C HIS A 447 17.55 -14.49 3.18
N MET A 448 16.78 -14.18 4.26
CA MET A 448 16.80 -12.84 4.83
C MET A 448 18.22 -12.46 5.28
N LEU A 449 18.61 -11.25 4.87
CA LEU A 449 19.95 -10.71 5.10
C LEU A 449 20.19 -10.44 6.60
N GLY A 450 21.46 -10.49 6.99
CA GLY A 450 21.87 -10.37 8.40
C GLY A 450 21.75 -11.67 9.17
N LYS A 451 22.03 -11.61 10.46
CA LYS A 451 21.92 -12.74 11.39
C LYS A 451 20.93 -12.38 12.48
N SER A 452 20.09 -13.31 12.86
CA SER A 452 19.26 -13.14 14.03
C SER A 452 20.17 -13.01 15.26
N THR A 453 20.04 -11.89 15.99
CA THR A 453 20.70 -11.70 17.30
C THR A 453 19.82 -12.25 18.43
N VAL A 454 18.60 -12.67 18.10
CA VAL A 454 17.71 -13.37 19.03
C VAL A 454 18.24 -14.80 19.12
N THR A 455 18.98 -15.10 20.16
CA THR A 455 19.30 -16.48 20.55
C THR A 455 18.02 -17.13 21.05
N SER A 456 17.12 -17.49 20.11
CA SER A 456 16.00 -18.36 20.44
C SER A 456 16.51 -19.80 20.40
N THR A 457 16.58 -20.41 21.54
CA THR A 457 16.58 -21.87 21.70
C THR A 457 15.23 -22.49 21.33
N ASP A 458 14.34 -21.71 20.72
CA ASP A 458 13.04 -22.17 20.26
C ASP A 458 13.15 -22.55 18.78
N GLY A 459 13.22 -23.86 18.52
CA GLY A 459 13.03 -24.45 17.20
C GLY A 459 11.74 -23.91 16.57
N PHE A 460 11.66 -23.94 15.24
CA PHE A 460 10.46 -23.57 14.47
C PHE A 460 9.24 -24.33 15.00
N GLU A 461 8.60 -23.79 16.03
CA GLU A 461 7.29 -24.23 16.43
C GLU A 461 6.27 -23.56 15.48
N THR A 462 5.42 -24.38 14.91
CA THR A 462 4.22 -23.95 14.17
C THR A 462 3.56 -22.81 14.91
N ALA A 463 3.31 -21.68 14.21
CA ALA A 463 2.78 -20.47 14.80
C ALA A 463 1.60 -20.79 15.73
N PHE A 464 1.80 -20.54 17.03
CA PHE A 464 0.76 -20.70 18.03
C PHE A 464 -0.29 -19.61 17.81
N SER A 465 -1.47 -19.99 17.37
CA SER A 465 -2.61 -19.09 17.22
C SER A 465 -3.67 -19.38 18.28
N TYR A 466 -4.35 -18.34 18.73
CA TYR A 466 -5.44 -18.43 19.70
C TYR A 466 -6.50 -17.36 19.43
N ARG A 467 -7.71 -17.61 19.95
CA ARG A 467 -8.84 -16.66 19.90
C ARG A 467 -9.58 -16.67 21.23
N ILE A 468 -10.06 -15.50 21.64
CA ILE A 468 -10.95 -15.31 22.78
C ILE A 468 -12.14 -14.48 22.30
N PHE A 469 -13.33 -15.08 22.25
CA PHE A 469 -14.52 -14.42 21.71
C PHE A 469 -15.82 -14.95 22.33
N PRO A 470 -16.90 -14.12 22.38
CA PRO A 470 -16.88 -12.69 22.10
C PRO A 470 -16.03 -11.93 23.12
N ASN A 471 -15.47 -10.81 22.74
CA ASN A 471 -14.77 -9.91 23.66
C ASN A 471 -15.10 -8.46 23.22
N PRO A 472 -15.91 -7.71 24.01
CA PRO A 472 -16.48 -8.08 25.33
C PRO A 472 -17.50 -9.22 25.31
N ALA A 473 -17.67 -9.90 26.48
CA ALA A 473 -18.60 -10.99 26.69
C ALA A 473 -19.65 -10.65 27.77
N ASN A 474 -20.82 -11.33 27.70
CA ASN A 474 -21.87 -11.24 28.74
C ASN A 474 -21.91 -12.51 29.60
N ASP A 475 -22.19 -13.66 28.98
CA ASP A 475 -22.45 -14.90 29.71
C ASP A 475 -21.37 -15.96 29.51
N VAL A 476 -20.89 -16.09 28.27
CA VAL A 476 -19.95 -17.15 27.86
C VAL A 476 -18.87 -16.57 26.97
N VAL A 477 -17.64 -17.01 27.17
CA VAL A 477 -16.50 -16.74 26.30
C VAL A 477 -15.93 -18.05 25.77
N PHE A 478 -15.57 -18.10 24.50
CA PHE A 478 -14.88 -19.20 23.86
C PHE A 478 -13.40 -18.89 23.76
N LEU A 479 -12.59 -19.90 24.05
CA LEU A 479 -11.14 -19.88 23.85
C LEU A 479 -10.79 -20.96 22.85
N GLU A 480 -10.10 -20.59 21.79
CA GLU A 480 -9.58 -21.50 20.76
C GLU A 480 -8.07 -21.36 20.66
N SER A 481 -7.39 -22.42 20.34
CA SER A 481 -5.94 -22.44 20.20
C SER A 481 -5.50 -23.50 19.17
N SER A 482 -4.42 -23.22 18.45
CA SER A 482 -3.76 -24.18 17.56
C SER A 482 -3.02 -25.31 18.31
N SER A 483 -2.83 -25.18 19.61
CA SER A 483 -2.28 -26.22 20.51
C SER A 483 -3.29 -26.58 21.60
N GLU A 484 -3.27 -27.82 22.09
CA GLU A 484 -4.17 -28.26 23.17
C GLU A 484 -4.05 -27.36 24.42
N ILE A 485 -5.16 -26.72 24.79
CA ILE A 485 -5.28 -25.92 26.00
C ILE A 485 -5.21 -26.87 27.22
N GLN A 486 -4.33 -26.58 28.15
CA GLN A 486 -4.19 -27.35 29.39
C GLN A 486 -4.81 -26.64 30.59
N ASP A 487 -4.51 -25.35 30.74
CA ASP A 487 -4.95 -24.57 31.88
C ASP A 487 -5.47 -23.21 31.43
N ILE A 488 -6.48 -22.71 32.12
CA ILE A 488 -6.99 -21.35 32.01
C ILE A 488 -7.11 -20.75 33.39
N GLU A 489 -6.59 -19.54 33.54
CA GLU A 489 -6.70 -18.73 34.75
C GLU A 489 -7.30 -17.37 34.38
N VAL A 490 -8.26 -16.89 35.18
CA VAL A 490 -8.85 -15.57 34.99
C VAL A 490 -8.58 -14.72 36.24
N PHE A 491 -8.04 -13.53 36.03
CA PHE A 491 -7.69 -12.58 37.10
C PHE A 491 -8.49 -11.29 36.93
N GLN A 492 -8.83 -10.68 38.04
CA GLN A 492 -9.24 -9.28 38.06
C GLN A 492 -8.08 -8.36 37.72
N SER A 493 -8.37 -7.12 37.35
CA SER A 493 -7.34 -6.09 37.07
C SER A 493 -6.42 -5.82 38.29
N SER A 494 -6.85 -6.17 39.48
CA SER A 494 -6.05 -6.13 40.74
C SER A 494 -5.04 -7.28 40.84
N GLY A 495 -5.03 -8.25 39.95
CA GLY A 495 -4.22 -9.46 40.01
C GLY A 495 -4.83 -10.60 40.83
N LYS A 496 -6.03 -10.43 41.38
CA LYS A 496 -6.71 -11.49 42.16
C LYS A 496 -7.23 -12.57 41.19
N LEU A 497 -6.84 -13.83 41.44
CA LEU A 497 -7.37 -15.00 40.70
C LEU A 497 -8.86 -15.18 41.00
N ILE A 498 -9.69 -15.27 39.99
CA ILE A 498 -11.15 -15.42 40.07
C ILE A 498 -11.58 -16.82 39.64
N LEU A 499 -10.93 -17.36 38.60
CA LEU A 499 -11.26 -18.69 38.08
C LEU A 499 -9.98 -19.38 37.64
N SER A 500 -9.89 -20.69 37.93
CA SER A 500 -8.85 -21.56 37.40
C SER A 500 -9.48 -22.85 36.95
N LYS A 501 -9.11 -23.29 35.72
CA LYS A 501 -9.56 -24.54 35.12
C LYS A 501 -8.34 -25.25 34.52
N SER A 502 -8.06 -26.46 35.01
CA SER A 502 -6.88 -27.24 34.63
C SER A 502 -7.27 -28.57 34.01
N GLY A 503 -6.35 -29.21 33.26
CA GLY A 503 -6.55 -30.54 32.67
C GLY A 503 -7.55 -30.55 31.52
N ILE A 504 -7.64 -29.47 30.73
CA ILE A 504 -8.65 -29.28 29.68
C ILE A 504 -8.39 -30.23 28.49
N SER A 505 -7.17 -30.34 27.99
CA SER A 505 -6.74 -31.19 26.86
C SER A 505 -7.64 -31.09 25.61
N ALA A 506 -7.94 -29.87 25.20
CA ALA A 506 -8.78 -29.55 24.04
C ALA A 506 -8.25 -28.32 23.28
N PHE A 507 -8.50 -28.26 21.98
CA PHE A 507 -8.16 -27.10 21.14
C PHE A 507 -9.15 -25.94 21.28
N SER A 508 -10.32 -26.20 21.82
CA SER A 508 -11.35 -25.21 22.12
C SER A 508 -12.03 -25.51 23.43
N THR A 509 -12.36 -24.48 24.19
CA THR A 509 -13.14 -24.60 25.42
C THR A 509 -13.97 -23.35 25.67
N LYS A 510 -14.96 -23.48 26.53
CA LYS A 510 -15.80 -22.34 26.96
C LYS A 510 -15.64 -22.06 28.45
N LEU A 511 -15.70 -20.78 28.77
CA LEU A 511 -15.80 -20.28 30.13
C LEU A 511 -17.18 -19.65 30.33
N ASP A 512 -17.83 -20.01 31.42
CA ASP A 512 -19.01 -19.30 31.93
C ASP A 512 -18.53 -18.08 32.69
N VAL A 513 -18.91 -16.90 32.26
CA VAL A 513 -18.58 -15.60 32.85
C VAL A 513 -19.82 -14.85 33.34
N SER A 514 -21.00 -15.50 33.32
CA SER A 514 -22.30 -14.91 33.70
C SER A 514 -22.33 -14.42 35.17
N GLY A 515 -21.47 -14.97 36.01
CA GLY A 515 -21.30 -14.55 37.41
C GLY A 515 -20.25 -13.46 37.64
N PHE A 516 -19.64 -12.91 36.55
CA PHE A 516 -18.60 -11.89 36.68
C PHE A 516 -19.23 -10.49 36.68
N TYR A 517 -18.70 -9.59 37.50
CA TYR A 517 -19.10 -8.20 37.45
C TYR A 517 -18.59 -7.51 36.18
N PRO A 518 -19.34 -6.52 35.64
CA PRO A 518 -18.84 -5.71 34.52
C PRO A 518 -17.45 -5.12 34.81
N GLY A 519 -16.56 -5.24 33.86
CA GLY A 519 -15.19 -4.76 34.00
C GLY A 519 -14.18 -5.45 33.10
N VAL A 520 -12.89 -5.19 33.35
CA VAL A 520 -11.78 -5.79 32.58
C VAL A 520 -11.10 -6.85 33.44
N TYR A 521 -10.95 -8.03 32.82
CA TYR A 521 -10.26 -9.19 33.38
C TYR A 521 -9.04 -9.55 32.53
N LEU A 522 -8.10 -10.32 33.09
CA LEU A 522 -6.97 -10.90 32.40
C LEU A 522 -7.19 -12.42 32.32
N VAL A 523 -7.24 -12.97 31.13
CA VAL A 523 -7.35 -14.42 30.90
C VAL A 523 -5.98 -14.93 30.52
N ARG A 524 -5.42 -15.80 31.34
CA ARG A 524 -4.18 -16.53 31.05
C ARG A 524 -4.52 -17.94 30.57
N MET A 525 -4.00 -18.32 29.42
CA MET A 525 -4.15 -19.65 28.85
C MET A 525 -2.77 -20.31 28.72
N ARG A 526 -2.64 -21.57 29.14
CA ARG A 526 -1.46 -22.41 28.94
C ARG A 526 -1.80 -23.59 28.07
N THR A 527 -0.88 -23.97 27.23
CA THR A 527 -1.06 -25.09 26.27
C THR A 527 0.00 -26.16 26.43
N ARG A 528 -0.21 -27.30 25.76
CA ARG A 528 0.68 -28.49 25.75
C ARG A 528 2.01 -28.14 25.10
N GLY A 529 2.59 -27.27 24.90
CA GLY A 529 3.91 -26.84 24.42
C GLY A 529 4.55 -25.85 25.38
N ASN A 530 3.94 -25.69 26.57
CA ASN A 530 4.36 -24.72 27.56
C ASN A 530 4.20 -23.23 27.11
N HIS A 531 3.40 -22.98 26.04
CA HIS A 531 3.06 -21.63 25.66
C HIS A 531 2.07 -21.04 26.68
N SER A 532 2.34 -19.83 27.11
CA SER A 532 1.46 -19.08 28.03
C SER A 532 1.15 -17.74 27.44
N ILE A 533 -0.12 -17.42 27.29
CA ILE A 533 -0.60 -16.10 26.87
C ILE A 533 -1.46 -15.48 27.94
N THR A 534 -1.54 -14.16 27.94
CA THR A 534 -2.46 -13.42 28.81
C THR A 534 -3.12 -12.31 28.00
N GLU A 535 -4.45 -12.35 27.94
CA GLU A 535 -5.27 -11.41 27.16
C GLU A 535 -6.28 -10.69 28.02
N LYS A 536 -6.69 -9.50 27.59
CA LYS A 536 -7.75 -8.73 28.22
C LYS A 536 -9.11 -9.22 27.77
N LEU A 537 -10.00 -9.46 28.72
CA LEU A 537 -11.41 -9.81 28.50
C LEU A 537 -12.30 -8.72 29.11
N GLY A 538 -13.08 -8.06 28.30
CA GLY A 538 -14.13 -7.16 28.77
C GLY A 538 -15.39 -7.95 29.13
N ILE A 539 -16.04 -7.62 30.25
CA ILE A 539 -17.35 -8.14 30.65
C ILE A 539 -18.30 -6.94 30.76
N TRP A 540 -19.49 -7.08 30.12
CA TRP A 540 -20.56 -6.07 30.12
C TRP A 540 -21.54 -6.25 31.28
#